data_451fafaa813690926c99e5fc4a304ef3
#
_entry.id   451fafaa813690926c99e5fc4a304ef3
#
_cell.length_a   1.000
_cell.length_b   1.000
_cell.length_c   1.000
_cell.angle_alpha   90.00
_cell.angle_beta   90.00
_cell.angle_gamma   90.00
#
_symmetry.space_group_name_H-M   'P 1'
#
loop_
_entity.id
_entity.type
_entity.pdbx_description
1 polymer ?
#
loop_
_entity_poly.entity_id
_entity_poly.type
_entity_poly.pdbx_seq_one_letter_code
_entity_poly.pdbx_strand_id
1 'polypeptide(L)'
;VAGGTPALAQDAFGEAGVYAPHGHGLAFVRGATPWSRRGYRGAANRELWLHSGDGEYVRLTEFDGDDDRPSWVDGHSLVFLSARAGRKNVFRFNLVTGEVRALTAHQGSDVRFPRASVNAGLVAYELEDAIWTVQAEGSEPRRLRIDVPADELANPVERRTAGDGAEDLAVSPDGTLAAFVVHGELFVTE
;
A
#
# COMPACT_ATOMS: atom_id res chain seq x y z
N VAL A 1 -4.25 -15.26 -21.50
CA VAL A 1 -4.91 -16.12 -20.50
C VAL A 1 -6.13 -16.72 -21.18
N ALA A 2 -6.16 -18.04 -21.34
CA ALA A 2 -7.36 -18.73 -21.80
C ALA A 2 -8.44 -18.55 -20.71
N GLY A 3 -9.61 -18.05 -21.08
CA GLY A 3 -10.75 -17.93 -20.17
C GLY A 3 -11.16 -19.30 -19.62
N GLY A 4 -11.70 -19.32 -18.41
CA GLY A 4 -12.19 -20.53 -17.76
C GLY A 4 -13.13 -20.17 -16.61
N THR A 5 -13.78 -21.16 -16.03
CA THR A 5 -14.59 -20.97 -14.83
C THR A 5 -13.68 -20.63 -13.66
N PRO A 6 -13.96 -19.56 -12.90
CA PRO A 6 -13.21 -19.24 -11.70
C PRO A 6 -13.21 -20.41 -10.70
N ALA A 7 -12.06 -20.74 -10.14
CA ALA A 7 -11.91 -21.74 -9.10
C ALA A 7 -11.40 -21.07 -7.80
N LEU A 8 -11.83 -21.64 -6.67
CA LEU A 8 -11.35 -21.21 -5.36
C LEU A 8 -9.85 -21.53 -5.25
N ALA A 9 -9.03 -20.51 -5.03
CA ALA A 9 -7.59 -20.68 -4.91
C ALA A 9 -7.15 -21.11 -3.48
N GLN A 10 -7.93 -20.71 -2.47
CA GLN A 10 -7.70 -21.08 -1.05
C GLN A 10 -8.99 -20.79 -0.24
N ASP A 11 -9.16 -21.48 0.88
CA ASP A 11 -10.36 -21.43 1.73
C ASP A 11 -10.13 -20.83 3.12
N ALA A 12 -8.92 -20.29 3.37
CA ALA A 12 -8.49 -19.80 4.68
C ALA A 12 -8.86 -18.33 4.98
N PHE A 13 -9.79 -17.75 4.25
CA PHE A 13 -10.14 -16.32 4.33
C PHE A 13 -8.92 -15.41 4.25
N GLY A 14 -8.81 -14.62 3.22
CA GLY A 14 -7.68 -13.73 3.05
C GLY A 14 -7.89 -12.73 1.93
N GLU A 15 -7.01 -11.76 1.89
CA GLU A 15 -6.98 -10.72 0.86
C GLU A 15 -5.54 -10.44 0.40
N ALA A 16 -5.39 -9.58 -0.59
CA ALA A 16 -4.09 -9.17 -1.14
C ALA A 16 -3.21 -10.36 -1.57
N GLY A 17 -3.81 -11.40 -2.14
CA GLY A 17 -3.09 -12.59 -2.60
C GLY A 17 -2.15 -12.31 -3.76
N VAL A 18 -0.92 -12.86 -3.69
CA VAL A 18 0.12 -12.76 -4.72
C VAL A 18 0.77 -14.13 -4.93
N TYR A 19 0.76 -14.63 -6.17
CA TYR A 19 1.42 -15.88 -6.51
C TYR A 19 2.93 -15.72 -6.56
N ALA A 20 3.65 -16.73 -6.08
CA ALA A 20 5.09 -16.81 -6.21
C ALA A 20 5.50 -16.84 -7.70
N PRO A 21 6.65 -16.26 -8.06
CA PRO A 21 7.10 -16.13 -9.45
C PRO A 21 7.16 -17.46 -10.22
N HIS A 22 7.34 -18.56 -9.52
CA HIS A 22 7.42 -19.92 -10.11
C HIS A 22 6.16 -20.76 -9.90
N GLY A 23 5.05 -20.14 -9.45
CA GLY A 23 3.74 -20.78 -9.37
C GLY A 23 3.52 -21.74 -8.18
N HIS A 24 4.46 -21.86 -7.26
CA HIS A 24 4.41 -22.82 -6.15
C HIS A 24 4.07 -22.18 -4.81
N GLY A 25 3.08 -21.32 -4.78
CA GLY A 25 2.59 -20.76 -3.52
C GLY A 25 1.84 -19.46 -3.73
N LEU A 26 0.93 -19.19 -2.80
CA LEU A 26 0.12 -17.97 -2.74
C LEU A 26 0.41 -17.30 -1.40
N ALA A 27 1.11 -16.17 -1.41
CA ALA A 27 1.21 -15.33 -0.23
C ALA A 27 -0.02 -14.43 -0.15
N PHE A 28 -0.60 -14.29 1.04
CA PHE A 28 -1.81 -13.52 1.25
C PHE A 28 -1.86 -12.96 2.68
N VAL A 29 -2.82 -12.11 2.95
CA VAL A 29 -3.03 -11.47 4.25
C VAL A 29 -4.26 -12.04 4.93
N ARG A 30 -4.16 -12.37 6.23
CA ARG A 30 -5.30 -12.61 7.11
C ARG A 30 -5.36 -11.53 8.18
N GLY A 31 -6.57 -11.15 8.52
CA GLY A 31 -6.85 -10.09 9.49
C GLY A 31 -7.91 -9.15 8.95
N ALA A 32 -8.70 -8.57 9.83
CA ALA A 32 -9.86 -7.74 9.47
C ALA A 32 -9.66 -6.25 9.74
N THR A 33 -8.48 -5.85 10.25
CA THR A 33 -8.20 -4.42 10.47
C THR A 33 -8.25 -3.65 9.15
N PRO A 34 -9.02 -2.58 9.03
CA PRO A 34 -8.97 -1.73 7.86
C PRO A 34 -7.57 -1.19 7.63
N TRP A 35 -7.10 -1.23 6.39
CA TRP A 35 -5.73 -0.81 6.03
C TRP A 35 -5.40 0.64 6.42
N SER A 36 -6.42 1.49 6.55
CA SER A 36 -6.30 2.89 6.96
C SER A 36 -6.16 3.09 8.47
N ARG A 37 -6.48 2.07 9.29
CA ARG A 37 -6.39 2.17 10.75
C ARG A 37 -4.94 2.08 11.19
N ARG A 38 -4.51 3.07 11.94
CA ARG A 38 -3.14 3.14 12.46
C ARG A 38 -3.03 2.56 13.85
N GLY A 39 -1.92 1.87 14.12
CA GLY A 39 -1.53 1.45 15.47
C GLY A 39 -2.49 0.46 16.14
N TYR A 40 -3.31 -0.25 15.37
CA TYR A 40 -4.16 -1.29 15.93
C TYR A 40 -3.29 -2.46 16.42
N ARG A 41 -3.66 -3.00 17.57
CA ARG A 41 -3.08 -4.20 18.17
C ARG A 41 -4.22 -5.06 18.70
N GLY A 42 -4.19 -6.35 18.40
CA GLY A 42 -5.19 -7.30 18.88
C GLY A 42 -5.58 -8.36 17.85
N ALA A 43 -6.68 -9.06 18.12
CA ALA A 43 -7.11 -10.27 17.38
C ALA A 43 -7.42 -10.05 15.88
N ALA A 44 -7.63 -8.80 15.45
CA ALA A 44 -7.88 -8.48 14.05
C ALA A 44 -6.64 -7.98 13.31
N ASN A 45 -5.44 -8.08 13.89
CA ASN A 45 -4.19 -7.72 13.24
C ASN A 45 -4.06 -8.45 11.90
N ARG A 46 -3.51 -7.74 10.92
CA ARG A 46 -3.15 -8.29 9.62
C ARG A 46 -1.82 -9.01 9.71
N GLU A 47 -1.76 -10.20 9.13
CA GLU A 47 -0.58 -11.05 9.14
C GLU A 47 -0.39 -11.70 7.79
N LEU A 48 0.87 -11.93 7.42
CA LEU A 48 1.20 -12.62 6.19
C LEU A 48 1.11 -14.13 6.39
N TRP A 49 0.49 -14.79 5.43
CA TRP A 49 0.36 -16.22 5.33
C TRP A 49 0.82 -16.70 3.96
N LEU A 50 1.27 -17.92 3.90
CA LEU A 50 1.59 -18.64 2.68
C LEU A 50 0.71 -19.88 2.58
N HIS A 51 0.02 -20.04 1.47
CA HIS A 51 -0.57 -21.30 1.06
C HIS A 51 0.42 -21.97 0.10
N SER A 52 1.00 -23.07 0.52
CA SER A 52 1.91 -23.85 -0.33
C SER A 52 1.10 -24.64 -1.38
N GLY A 53 1.73 -24.98 -2.49
CA GLY A 53 1.06 -25.67 -3.57
C GLY A 53 0.56 -27.10 -3.21
N ASP A 54 0.95 -27.64 -2.07
CA ASP A 54 0.54 -28.93 -1.49
C ASP A 54 -0.64 -28.82 -0.51
N GLY A 55 -1.18 -27.62 -0.31
CA GLY A 55 -2.37 -27.38 0.51
C GLY A 55 -2.08 -26.96 1.95
N GLU A 56 -0.82 -26.81 2.35
CA GLU A 56 -0.48 -26.33 3.68
C GLU A 56 -0.61 -24.81 3.80
N TYR A 57 -0.96 -24.34 5.01
CA TYR A 57 -1.03 -22.94 5.37
C TYR A 57 0.02 -22.63 6.42
N VAL A 58 0.94 -21.73 6.11
CA VAL A 58 2.02 -21.29 7.01
C VAL A 58 1.86 -19.82 7.31
N ARG A 59 1.83 -19.47 8.60
CA ARG A 59 1.90 -18.09 9.04
C ARG A 59 3.35 -17.60 8.90
N LEU A 60 3.56 -16.55 8.13
CA LEU A 60 4.89 -16.02 7.84
C LEU A 60 5.33 -14.96 8.87
N THR A 61 4.40 -14.15 9.35
CA THR A 61 4.73 -13.09 10.30
C THR A 61 3.92 -13.21 11.58
N GLU A 62 4.55 -12.84 12.69
CA GLU A 62 3.94 -12.75 14.01
C GLU A 62 4.36 -11.44 14.65
N PHE A 63 3.52 -10.42 14.50
CA PHE A 63 3.77 -9.08 15.00
C PHE A 63 2.51 -8.55 15.70
N ASP A 64 2.69 -7.90 16.85
CA ASP A 64 1.57 -7.20 17.53
C ASP A 64 1.29 -5.88 16.84
N GLY A 65 0.65 -5.97 15.67
CA GLY A 65 0.32 -4.89 14.75
C GLY A 65 0.08 -5.43 13.34
N ASP A 66 -0.07 -4.56 12.36
CA ASP A 66 -0.40 -4.96 11.00
C ASP A 66 0.83 -5.19 10.14
N ASP A 67 0.88 -6.37 9.50
CA ASP A 67 1.72 -6.72 8.36
C ASP A 67 0.82 -6.94 7.14
N ASP A 68 1.03 -6.19 6.05
CA ASP A 68 0.07 -6.07 4.95
C ASP A 68 0.77 -5.98 3.58
N ARG A 69 0.00 -6.16 2.50
CA ARG A 69 0.44 -5.91 1.11
C ARG A 69 1.71 -6.66 0.69
N PRO A 70 1.74 -8.00 0.75
CA PRO A 70 2.89 -8.76 0.28
C PRO A 70 3.12 -8.57 -1.21
N SER A 71 4.38 -8.59 -1.62
CA SER A 71 4.80 -8.61 -3.03
C SER A 71 6.11 -9.39 -3.15
N TRP A 72 6.16 -10.36 -4.05
CA TRP A 72 7.35 -11.18 -4.24
C TRP A 72 8.50 -10.38 -4.87
N VAL A 73 9.69 -10.53 -4.30
CA VAL A 73 10.94 -10.01 -4.85
C VAL A 73 11.61 -11.06 -5.72
N ASP A 74 11.61 -12.28 -5.22
CA ASP A 74 12.17 -13.47 -5.87
C ASP A 74 11.38 -14.71 -5.40
N GLY A 75 11.87 -15.91 -5.69
CA GLY A 75 11.21 -17.16 -5.27
C GLY A 75 11.27 -17.46 -3.77
N HIS A 76 12.01 -16.68 -2.99
CA HIS A 76 12.27 -16.93 -1.57
C HIS A 76 12.08 -15.70 -0.68
N SER A 77 11.72 -14.57 -1.24
CA SER A 77 11.59 -13.33 -0.47
C SER A 77 10.37 -12.52 -0.87
N LEU A 78 9.76 -11.93 0.13
CA LEU A 78 8.63 -11.00 0.01
C LEU A 78 9.04 -9.63 0.54
N VAL A 79 8.48 -8.58 -0.05
CA VAL A 79 8.37 -7.28 0.61
C VAL A 79 6.93 -7.08 1.06
N PHE A 80 6.74 -6.32 2.12
CA PHE A 80 5.45 -6.07 2.71
C PHE A 80 5.44 -4.76 3.51
N LEU A 81 4.27 -4.25 3.83
CA LEU A 81 4.11 -3.15 4.77
C LEU A 81 4.06 -3.67 6.19
N SER A 82 4.78 -3.01 7.10
CA SER A 82 4.69 -3.27 8.52
C SER A 82 4.73 -1.98 9.33
N ALA A 83 3.92 -1.94 10.38
CA ALA A 83 3.89 -0.83 11.34
C ALA A 83 4.87 -1.03 12.52
N ARG A 84 5.76 -2.05 12.49
CA ARG A 84 6.67 -2.40 13.60
C ARG A 84 7.69 -1.32 13.94
N ALA A 85 7.95 -0.38 13.03
CA ALA A 85 8.79 0.79 13.26
C ALA A 85 8.00 2.05 13.67
N GLY A 86 6.73 1.89 14.08
CA GLY A 86 5.84 2.99 14.48
C GLY A 86 4.99 3.53 13.32
N ARG A 87 5.56 3.72 12.14
CA ARG A 87 4.88 4.04 10.89
C ARG A 87 4.95 2.85 9.94
N LYS A 88 3.98 2.74 9.02
CA LYS A 88 4.05 1.74 7.96
C LYS A 88 5.23 2.04 7.06
N ASN A 89 6.14 1.09 6.99
CA ASN A 89 7.33 1.11 6.16
C ASN A 89 7.43 -0.18 5.36
N VAL A 90 8.29 -0.22 4.34
CA VAL A 90 8.57 -1.44 3.58
C VAL A 90 9.56 -2.30 4.34
N PHE A 91 9.20 -3.54 4.53
CA PHE A 91 10.05 -4.59 5.10
C PHE A 91 10.23 -5.72 4.09
N ARG A 92 11.32 -6.45 4.19
CA ARG A 92 11.58 -7.70 3.48
C ARG A 92 11.52 -8.87 4.45
N PHE A 93 10.88 -9.95 4.02
CA PHE A 93 10.87 -11.24 4.70
C PHE A 93 11.59 -12.26 3.82
N ASN A 94 12.52 -13.03 4.38
CA ASN A 94 13.17 -14.15 3.71
C ASN A 94 12.56 -15.46 4.21
N LEU A 95 11.96 -16.23 3.33
CA LEU A 95 11.27 -17.47 3.67
C LEU A 95 12.21 -18.58 4.13
N VAL A 96 13.48 -18.56 3.70
CA VAL A 96 14.46 -19.60 4.04
C VAL A 96 15.04 -19.40 5.44
N THR A 97 15.33 -18.13 5.78
CA THR A 97 15.97 -17.80 7.07
C THR A 97 15.00 -17.33 8.13
N GLY A 98 13.77 -16.94 7.74
CA GLY A 98 12.81 -16.28 8.63
C GLY A 98 13.17 -14.82 8.98
N GLU A 99 14.20 -14.27 8.36
CA GLU A 99 14.66 -12.90 8.65
C GLU A 99 13.65 -11.86 8.16
N VAL A 100 13.37 -10.89 9.03
CA VAL A 100 12.61 -9.68 8.71
C VAL A 100 13.52 -8.46 8.79
N ARG A 101 13.65 -7.71 7.70
CA ARG A 101 14.51 -6.54 7.61
C ARG A 101 13.76 -5.33 7.06
N ALA A 102 13.95 -4.16 7.67
CA ALA A 102 13.44 -2.90 7.14
C ALA A 102 14.20 -2.50 5.87
N LEU A 103 13.45 -2.11 4.83
CA LEU A 103 14.01 -1.48 3.62
C LEU A 103 13.85 0.03 3.63
N THR A 104 12.89 0.56 4.39
CA THR A 104 12.66 2.00 4.53
C THR A 104 12.47 2.36 6.00
N ALA A 105 12.70 3.64 6.34
CA ALA A 105 12.60 4.16 7.71
C ALA A 105 11.95 5.57 7.73
N HIS A 106 10.90 5.77 6.95
CA HIS A 106 10.16 7.02 6.91
C HIS A 106 9.42 7.27 8.23
N GLN A 107 9.48 8.52 8.71
CA GLN A 107 8.91 8.92 10.01
C GLN A 107 7.66 9.81 9.89
N GLY A 108 7.55 10.57 8.80
CA GLY A 108 6.47 11.55 8.60
C GLY A 108 5.12 10.89 8.32
N SER A 109 5.05 10.11 7.26
CA SER A 109 3.84 9.49 6.74
C SER A 109 3.99 7.99 6.60
N ASP A 110 2.84 7.30 6.49
CA ASP A 110 2.82 5.87 6.22
C ASP A 110 3.11 5.61 4.73
N VAL A 111 4.00 4.67 4.47
CA VAL A 111 4.20 4.10 3.12
C VAL A 111 2.93 3.35 2.70
N ARG A 112 2.61 3.40 1.40
CA ARG A 112 1.45 2.74 0.81
C ARG A 112 1.84 1.93 -0.41
N PHE A 113 1.05 0.91 -0.70
CA PHE A 113 1.02 0.13 -1.93
C PHE A 113 2.39 -0.31 -2.49
N PRO A 114 3.27 -0.94 -1.69
CA PRO A 114 4.53 -1.44 -2.20
C PRO A 114 4.29 -2.50 -3.27
N ARG A 115 5.10 -2.46 -4.32
CA ARG A 115 5.15 -3.46 -5.37
C ARG A 115 6.60 -3.72 -5.76
N ALA A 116 6.96 -4.98 -5.79
CA ALA A 116 8.28 -5.41 -6.22
C ALA A 116 8.25 -5.84 -7.70
N SER A 117 9.34 -5.56 -8.39
CA SER A 117 9.63 -6.16 -9.68
C SER A 117 10.64 -7.29 -9.48
N VAL A 118 10.21 -8.52 -9.72
CA VAL A 118 11.08 -9.71 -9.61
C VAL A 118 12.31 -9.60 -10.50
N ASN A 119 12.14 -9.08 -11.73
CA ASN A 119 13.22 -9.01 -12.69
C ASN A 119 14.22 -7.87 -12.41
N ALA A 120 13.77 -6.80 -11.78
CA ALA A 120 14.60 -5.61 -11.54
C ALA A 120 15.17 -5.55 -10.13
N GLY A 121 14.70 -6.41 -9.22
CA GLY A 121 15.04 -6.32 -7.79
C GLY A 121 14.68 -4.96 -7.17
N LEU A 122 13.68 -4.28 -7.73
CA LEU A 122 13.27 -2.94 -7.37
C LEU A 122 11.89 -2.97 -6.72
N VAL A 123 11.71 -2.20 -5.66
CA VAL A 123 10.45 -1.99 -5.00
C VAL A 123 10.01 -0.55 -5.21
N ALA A 124 8.83 -0.36 -5.79
CA ALA A 124 8.19 0.94 -5.90
C ALA A 124 7.08 1.04 -4.84
N TYR A 125 6.88 2.21 -4.28
CA TYR A 125 5.84 2.47 -3.28
C TYR A 125 5.41 3.94 -3.31
N GLU A 126 4.25 4.20 -2.73
CA GLU A 126 3.72 5.54 -2.55
C GLU A 126 4.09 6.07 -1.16
N LEU A 127 4.53 7.32 -1.11
CA LEU A 127 4.71 8.06 0.13
C LEU A 127 4.29 9.52 -0.11
N GLU A 128 3.28 9.96 0.65
CA GLU A 128 2.65 11.28 0.46
C GLU A 128 2.13 11.44 -0.98
N ASP A 129 2.60 12.42 -1.70
CA ASP A 129 2.21 12.79 -3.07
C ASP A 129 3.16 12.25 -4.14
N ALA A 130 4.04 11.30 -3.79
CA ALA A 130 5.11 10.87 -4.67
C ALA A 130 5.27 9.35 -4.74
N ILE A 131 5.82 8.89 -5.84
CA ILE A 131 6.31 7.52 -6.00
C ILE A 131 7.79 7.49 -5.62
N TRP A 132 8.13 6.52 -4.81
CA TRP A 132 9.49 6.26 -4.35
C TRP A 132 9.93 4.87 -4.76
N THR A 133 11.23 4.66 -4.83
CA THR A 133 11.82 3.35 -5.10
C THR A 133 12.94 3.04 -4.12
N VAL A 134 13.13 1.73 -3.86
CA VAL A 134 14.23 1.19 -3.08
C VAL A 134 14.65 -0.15 -3.66
N GLN A 135 15.93 -0.48 -3.62
CA GLN A 135 16.39 -1.82 -4.01
C GLN A 135 15.91 -2.86 -2.99
N ALA A 136 15.52 -4.03 -3.46
CA ALA A 136 15.04 -5.12 -2.60
C ALA A 136 16.15 -5.65 -1.66
N GLU A 137 17.41 -5.50 -2.06
CA GLU A 137 18.58 -5.81 -1.22
C GLU A 137 18.96 -4.69 -0.24
N GLY A 138 18.24 -3.57 -0.28
CA GLY A 138 18.48 -2.40 0.53
C GLY A 138 19.33 -1.35 -0.18
N SER A 139 18.91 -0.12 -0.10
CA SER A 139 19.61 1.08 -0.58
C SER A 139 18.94 2.30 0.04
N GLU A 140 19.50 3.48 -0.18
CA GLU A 140 18.78 4.72 0.11
C GLU A 140 17.53 4.82 -0.78
N PRO A 141 16.33 5.07 -0.19
CA PRO A 141 15.13 5.30 -0.96
C PRO A 141 15.24 6.53 -1.84
N ARG A 142 14.69 6.47 -3.05
CA ARG A 142 14.73 7.57 -4.02
C ARG A 142 13.32 7.95 -4.45
N ARG A 143 13.02 9.25 -4.36
CA ARG A 143 11.81 9.81 -4.96
C ARG A 143 11.96 9.81 -6.49
N LEU A 144 10.95 9.28 -7.19
CA LEU A 144 10.89 9.40 -8.64
C LEU A 144 10.47 10.82 -9.03
N ARG A 145 11.20 11.38 -9.97
CA ARG A 145 10.75 12.58 -10.65
C ARG A 145 9.82 12.15 -11.80
N ILE A 146 8.59 12.57 -11.73
CA ILE A 146 7.59 12.35 -12.77
C ILE A 146 7.26 13.71 -13.37
N ASP A 147 7.70 13.93 -14.59
CA ASP A 147 7.34 15.12 -15.35
C ASP A 147 6.11 14.75 -16.21
N VAL A 148 4.97 15.30 -15.88
CA VAL A 148 3.77 15.19 -16.70
C VAL A 148 3.77 16.39 -17.64
N PRO A 149 3.97 16.20 -18.95
CA PRO A 149 3.80 17.29 -19.89
C PRO A 149 2.34 17.74 -19.80
N ALA A 150 2.12 18.93 -19.30
CA ALA A 150 0.81 19.55 -19.35
C ALA A 150 0.51 19.83 -20.83
N ASP A 151 -0.56 19.24 -21.34
CA ASP A 151 -1.18 19.78 -22.54
C ASP A 151 -1.58 21.21 -22.19
N GLU A 152 -0.95 22.18 -22.85
CA GLU A 152 -1.34 23.59 -22.80
C GLU A 152 -2.69 23.83 -23.50
N LEU A 153 -3.60 22.91 -23.37
CA LEU A 153 -5.00 23.18 -23.65
C LEU A 153 -5.41 24.21 -22.61
N ALA A 154 -5.46 25.46 -23.05
CA ALA A 154 -6.02 26.55 -22.27
C ALA A 154 -7.34 26.07 -21.68
N ASN A 155 -7.29 25.65 -20.42
CA ASN A 155 -8.49 25.29 -19.71
C ASN A 155 -9.20 26.63 -19.44
N PRO A 156 -10.28 26.94 -20.19
CA PRO A 156 -10.95 28.22 -19.99
C PRO A 156 -11.42 28.23 -18.53
N VAL A 157 -10.95 29.20 -17.78
CA VAL A 157 -11.42 29.42 -16.40
C VAL A 157 -12.92 29.79 -16.53
N GLU A 158 -13.75 28.82 -16.22
CA GLU A 158 -15.19 29.04 -16.14
C GLU A 158 -15.54 29.54 -14.74
N ARG A 159 -16.05 30.78 -14.67
CA ARG A 159 -16.57 31.30 -13.41
C ARG A 159 -18.01 30.81 -13.25
N ARG A 160 -18.24 29.96 -12.26
CA ARG A 160 -19.57 29.50 -11.89
C ARG A 160 -19.96 30.13 -10.55
N THR A 161 -21.17 30.65 -10.47
CA THR A 161 -21.76 31.05 -9.18
C THR A 161 -22.72 29.95 -8.77
N ALA A 162 -22.39 29.25 -7.68
CA ALA A 162 -23.29 28.29 -7.05
C ALA A 162 -24.01 28.98 -5.90
N GLY A 163 -25.34 28.93 -5.91
CA GLY A 163 -26.20 29.50 -4.86
C GLY A 163 -26.58 28.48 -3.78
N ASP A 164 -26.30 27.21 -3.99
CA ASP A 164 -26.64 26.08 -3.13
C ASP A 164 -25.70 24.89 -3.36
N GLY A 165 -25.92 23.79 -2.64
CA GLY A 165 -25.21 22.52 -2.85
C GLY A 165 -23.80 22.49 -2.27
N ALA A 166 -23.45 23.40 -1.37
CA ALA A 166 -22.20 23.28 -0.62
C ALA A 166 -22.35 22.25 0.51
N GLU A 167 -21.39 21.35 0.60
CA GLU A 167 -21.33 20.26 1.58
C GLU A 167 -19.95 20.24 2.27
N ASP A 168 -19.83 19.54 3.39
CA ASP A 168 -18.58 19.23 4.09
C ASP A 168 -17.70 20.45 4.41
N LEU A 169 -18.26 21.42 5.09
CA LEU A 169 -17.54 22.61 5.53
C LEU A 169 -16.48 22.29 6.60
N ALA A 170 -15.25 22.71 6.37
CA ALA A 170 -14.18 22.73 7.36
C ALA A 170 -13.50 24.10 7.41
N VAL A 171 -13.12 24.52 8.62
CA VAL A 171 -12.40 25.78 8.84
C VAL A 171 -10.99 25.48 9.33
N SER A 172 -10.00 26.23 8.87
CA SER A 172 -8.61 26.10 9.34
C SER A 172 -8.51 26.42 10.83
N PRO A 173 -7.50 25.88 11.56
CA PRO A 173 -7.34 26.11 13.00
C PRO A 173 -7.19 27.57 13.39
N ASP A 174 -6.66 28.41 12.50
CA ASP A 174 -6.48 29.85 12.68
C ASP A 174 -7.70 30.67 12.22
N GLY A 175 -8.73 30.00 11.66
CA GLY A 175 -9.95 30.62 11.20
C GLY A 175 -9.82 31.46 9.93
N THR A 176 -8.69 31.39 9.22
CA THR A 176 -8.43 32.22 8.03
C THR A 176 -8.91 31.60 6.73
N LEU A 177 -9.06 30.25 6.68
CA LEU A 177 -9.50 29.54 5.48
C LEU A 177 -10.74 28.69 5.76
N ALA A 178 -11.61 28.61 4.78
CA ALA A 178 -12.71 27.66 4.76
C ALA A 178 -12.61 26.75 3.54
N ALA A 179 -12.76 25.44 3.75
CA ALA A 179 -12.84 24.45 2.71
C ALA A 179 -14.24 23.84 2.66
N PHE A 180 -14.78 23.63 1.47
CA PHE A 180 -16.11 23.05 1.25
C PHE A 180 -16.18 22.33 -0.09
N VAL A 181 -17.13 21.44 -0.22
CA VAL A 181 -17.37 20.66 -1.44
C VAL A 181 -18.58 21.21 -2.16
N VAL A 182 -18.48 21.41 -3.48
CA VAL A 182 -19.62 21.75 -4.35
C VAL A 182 -19.56 20.81 -5.56
N HIS A 183 -20.64 20.07 -5.77
CA HIS A 183 -20.75 19.10 -6.88
C HIS A 183 -19.58 18.10 -6.94
N GLY A 184 -19.03 17.71 -5.80
CA GLY A 184 -17.91 16.76 -5.71
C GLY A 184 -16.52 17.37 -5.89
N GLU A 185 -16.41 18.67 -6.10
CA GLU A 185 -15.15 19.41 -6.21
C GLU A 185 -14.86 20.15 -4.89
N LEU A 186 -13.60 20.10 -4.42
CA LEU A 186 -13.16 20.77 -3.20
C LEU A 186 -12.70 22.19 -3.49
N PHE A 187 -13.30 23.14 -2.80
CA PHE A 187 -12.94 24.55 -2.86
C PHE A 187 -12.35 25.03 -1.56
N VAL A 188 -11.44 26.01 -1.64
CA VAL A 188 -10.89 26.71 -0.47
C VAL A 188 -11.03 28.21 -0.71
N THR A 189 -11.49 28.92 0.32
CA THR A 189 -11.61 30.40 0.32
C THR A 189 -11.03 30.98 1.59
N GLU A 190 -10.58 32.22 1.50
CA GLU A 190 -10.22 33.07 2.64
C GLU A 190 -11.45 33.77 3.21
#